data_1adef08a384161cf768ec2178b7dc1e0
#
_entry.id   1adef08a384161cf768ec2178b7dc1e0
#
_cell.length_a   1.000
_cell.length_b   1.000
_cell.length_c   1.000
_cell.angle_alpha   90.00
_cell.angle_beta   90.00
_cell.angle_gamma   90.00
#
_symmetry.space_group_name_H-M   'P 1'
#
loop_
_entity.id
_entity.type
_entity.pdbx_description
1 polymer ?
#
loop_
_entity_poly.entity_id
_entity_poly.type
_entity_poly.pdbx_seq_one_letter_code
_entity_poly.pdbx_strand_id
1 'polypeptide(L)'
;MYGHFTLALKYLRYLCTAANGKGHGVHSPFVFEFITRVLNDRRNFYAFDAIEKIRLDLLSNHNTIEIEDFGAGSRVAKTNTRKISAVAKGSLKPAKYSQLLFRMIDFYAPKQIIELGTSLGITTAYLASANPAATITTFEGSTAVAQIAGQNHQLLGLTNIDLIEGNFDQQLPQWLAQNKSPPIHLSIRKASAPLPAKAVKQCHIAMRPAFRPGSR
;
A
#
# COMPACT_ATOMS: atom_id res chain seq x y z
N MET A 1 33.03 10.15 19.32
CA MET A 1 31.67 10.53 18.89
C MET A 1 31.79 11.55 17.76
N TYR A 2 31.25 11.29 16.57
CA TYR A 2 31.36 12.26 15.45
C TYR A 2 30.37 13.40 15.67
N GLY A 3 30.82 14.67 15.46
CA GLY A 3 29.93 15.82 15.52
C GLY A 3 28.88 15.76 14.38
N HIS A 4 27.71 16.40 14.59
CA HIS A 4 26.60 16.39 13.62
C HIS A 4 27.02 16.86 12.22
N PHE A 5 27.94 17.82 12.12
CA PHE A 5 28.48 18.32 10.86
C PHE A 5 29.32 17.25 10.11
N THR A 6 30.15 16.53 10.85
CA THR A 6 30.98 15.43 10.29
C THR A 6 30.12 14.27 9.80
N LEU A 7 29.01 13.98 10.49
CA LEU A 7 28.03 12.96 10.06
C LEU A 7 27.31 13.40 8.78
N ALA A 8 26.89 14.66 8.70
CA ALA A 8 26.25 15.22 7.52
C ALA A 8 27.19 15.20 6.29
N LEU A 9 28.47 15.55 6.49
CA LEU A 9 29.46 15.52 5.41
C LEU A 9 29.74 14.08 4.93
N LYS A 10 29.84 13.13 5.85
CA LYS A 10 29.97 11.70 5.52
C LYS A 10 28.74 11.16 4.79
N TYR A 11 27.55 11.58 5.19
CA TYR A 11 26.30 11.20 4.52
C TYR A 11 26.22 11.78 3.10
N LEU A 12 26.57 13.06 2.93
CA LEU A 12 26.66 13.69 1.60
C LEU A 12 27.67 12.99 0.70
N ARG A 13 28.86 12.68 1.24
CA ARG A 13 29.88 11.92 0.49
C ARG A 13 29.36 10.52 0.12
N TYR A 14 28.67 9.84 1.05
CA TYR A 14 28.03 8.56 0.76
C TYR A 14 26.99 8.68 -0.36
N LEU A 15 26.11 9.68 -0.33
CA LEU A 15 25.12 9.91 -1.39
C LEU A 15 25.76 10.16 -2.76
N CYS A 16 26.88 10.89 -2.80
CA CYS A 16 27.60 11.19 -4.05
C CYS A 16 28.41 9.99 -4.57
N THR A 17 28.88 9.10 -3.69
CA THR A 17 29.75 7.98 -4.06
C THR A 17 29.04 6.63 -4.09
N ALA A 18 27.83 6.51 -3.50
CA ALA A 18 27.09 5.27 -3.46
C ALA A 18 26.52 4.95 -4.86
N ALA A 19 27.21 4.10 -5.59
CA ALA A 19 26.78 3.60 -6.90
C ALA A 19 25.59 2.62 -6.81
N ASN A 20 25.17 2.26 -5.59
CA ASN A 20 24.17 1.22 -5.33
C ASN A 20 22.75 1.58 -5.83
N GLY A 21 22.43 2.86 -6.05
CA GLY A 21 21.16 3.29 -6.64
C GLY A 21 20.95 2.81 -8.07
N LYS A 22 22.00 2.36 -8.76
CA LYS A 22 21.93 1.76 -10.10
C LYS A 22 22.10 0.24 -10.09
N GLY A 23 22.12 -0.39 -8.90
CA GLY A 23 22.31 -1.83 -8.76
C GLY A 23 23.77 -2.31 -8.84
N HIS A 24 24.75 -1.41 -8.99
CA HIS A 24 26.16 -1.80 -9.00
C HIS A 24 26.60 -2.34 -7.63
N GLY A 25 27.28 -3.50 -7.62
CA GLY A 25 27.72 -4.16 -6.37
C GLY A 25 26.62 -4.96 -5.66
N VAL A 26 25.44 -5.12 -6.25
CA VAL A 26 24.36 -5.98 -5.73
C VAL A 26 24.54 -7.39 -6.29
N HIS A 27 24.81 -8.35 -5.41
CA HIS A 27 25.04 -9.75 -5.81
C HIS A 27 23.76 -10.58 -5.94
N SER A 28 22.62 -10.08 -5.46
CA SER A 28 21.32 -10.75 -5.61
C SER A 28 20.64 -10.33 -6.92
N PRO A 29 20.40 -11.26 -7.86
CA PRO A 29 19.67 -10.97 -9.10
C PRO A 29 18.30 -10.33 -8.84
N PHE A 30 17.58 -10.82 -7.81
CA PHE A 30 16.29 -10.28 -7.40
C PHE A 30 16.38 -8.81 -6.96
N VAL A 31 17.37 -8.48 -6.11
CA VAL A 31 17.54 -7.09 -5.63
C VAL A 31 17.99 -6.18 -6.78
N PHE A 32 18.84 -6.67 -7.68
CA PHE A 32 19.26 -5.94 -8.87
C PHE A 32 18.06 -5.62 -9.77
N GLU A 33 17.21 -6.60 -10.03
CA GLU A 33 15.99 -6.42 -10.82
C GLU A 33 15.01 -5.44 -10.15
N PHE A 34 14.78 -5.57 -8.85
CA PHE A 34 13.96 -4.65 -8.08
C PHE A 34 14.46 -3.20 -8.18
N ILE A 35 15.77 -2.98 -8.00
CA ILE A 35 16.35 -1.64 -8.10
C ILE A 35 16.20 -1.08 -9.51
N THR A 36 16.53 -1.87 -10.53
CA THR A 36 16.61 -1.39 -11.91
C THR A 36 15.24 -1.26 -12.57
N ARG A 37 14.31 -2.19 -12.30
CA ARG A 37 13.00 -2.29 -12.97
C ARG A 37 11.86 -1.65 -12.20
N VAL A 38 11.96 -1.58 -10.87
CA VAL A 38 10.87 -1.09 -10.02
C VAL A 38 11.23 0.24 -9.36
N LEU A 39 12.36 0.28 -8.63
CA LEU A 39 12.72 1.45 -7.83
C LEU A 39 13.13 2.64 -8.71
N ASN A 40 13.87 2.38 -9.79
CA ASN A 40 14.35 3.40 -10.73
C ASN A 40 13.40 3.66 -11.90
N ASP A 41 12.25 3.00 -11.95
CA ASP A 41 11.23 3.28 -12.95
C ASP A 41 10.61 4.66 -12.71
N ARG A 42 10.79 5.56 -13.67
CA ARG A 42 10.28 6.94 -13.62
C ARG A 42 9.12 7.18 -14.58
N ARG A 43 8.57 6.12 -15.17
CA ARG A 43 7.42 6.25 -16.07
C ARG A 43 6.24 6.86 -15.31
N ASN A 44 5.52 7.75 -15.97
CA ASN A 44 4.19 8.16 -15.53
C ASN A 44 3.17 7.16 -16.09
N PHE A 45 2.36 6.59 -15.23
CA PHE A 45 1.37 5.59 -15.62
C PHE A 45 -0.02 6.23 -15.73
N TYR A 46 -0.83 5.68 -16.60
CA TYR A 46 -2.16 6.18 -16.97
C TYR A 46 -3.08 6.48 -15.78
N ALA A 47 -2.95 5.70 -14.69
CA ALA A 47 -3.82 5.81 -13.52
C ALA A 47 -3.41 6.93 -12.55
N PHE A 48 -2.17 7.44 -12.63
CA PHE A 48 -1.62 8.31 -11.58
C PHE A 48 -2.39 9.62 -11.45
N ASP A 49 -2.68 10.28 -12.55
CA ASP A 49 -3.32 11.61 -12.54
C ASP A 49 -4.75 11.52 -12.00
N ALA A 50 -5.51 10.50 -12.40
CA ALA A 50 -6.88 10.29 -11.93
C ALA A 50 -6.93 9.99 -10.42
N ILE A 51 -6.02 9.14 -9.92
CA ILE A 51 -5.97 8.79 -8.50
C ILE A 51 -5.51 9.99 -7.66
N GLU A 52 -4.51 10.74 -8.13
CA GLU A 52 -4.03 11.93 -7.41
C GLU A 52 -5.06 13.06 -7.38
N LYS A 53 -5.91 13.20 -8.40
CA LYS A 53 -7.05 14.11 -8.36
C LYS A 53 -7.98 13.76 -7.19
N ILE A 54 -8.38 12.51 -7.05
CA ILE A 54 -9.21 12.05 -5.91
C ILE A 54 -8.48 12.29 -4.58
N ARG A 55 -7.16 12.07 -4.51
CA ARG A 55 -6.36 12.39 -3.32
C ARG A 55 -6.48 13.86 -2.93
N LEU A 56 -6.37 14.78 -3.88
CA LEU A 56 -6.47 16.22 -3.64
C LEU A 56 -7.89 16.60 -3.19
N ASP A 57 -8.91 16.04 -3.81
CA ASP A 57 -10.31 16.25 -3.45
C ASP A 57 -10.56 15.79 -1.99
N LEU A 58 -10.04 14.63 -1.60
CA LEU A 58 -10.14 14.15 -0.21
C LEU A 58 -9.41 15.05 0.80
N LEU A 59 -8.24 15.57 0.44
CA LEU A 59 -7.45 16.47 1.30
C LEU A 59 -8.11 17.82 1.52
N SER A 60 -8.97 18.27 0.61
CA SER A 60 -9.75 19.50 0.68
C SER A 60 -11.17 19.31 1.17
N ASN A 61 -11.63 18.05 1.37
CA ASN A 61 -12.99 17.77 1.76
C ASN A 61 -13.23 18.02 3.26
N HIS A 62 -14.06 19.01 3.58
CA HIS A 62 -14.38 19.41 4.95
C HIS A 62 -15.62 18.73 5.54
N ASN A 63 -16.30 17.87 4.78
CA ASN A 63 -17.42 17.09 5.31
C ASN A 63 -16.96 16.20 6.46
N THR A 64 -17.85 15.98 7.42
CA THR A 64 -17.61 15.14 8.59
C THR A 64 -18.21 13.77 8.42
N ILE A 65 -17.52 12.75 8.96
CA ILE A 65 -17.97 11.37 9.03
C ILE A 65 -17.82 10.84 10.46
N GLU A 66 -18.65 9.92 10.81
CA GLU A 66 -18.50 9.16 12.06
C GLU A 66 -17.62 7.95 11.81
N ILE A 67 -16.55 7.82 12.61
CA ILE A 67 -15.60 6.71 12.48
C ILE A 67 -15.72 5.79 13.65
N GLU A 68 -15.95 4.52 13.38
CA GLU A 68 -15.82 3.43 14.34
C GLU A 68 -14.34 3.09 14.51
N ASP A 69 -13.78 3.28 15.70
CA ASP A 69 -12.36 3.00 16.00
C ASP A 69 -12.24 1.62 16.65
N PHE A 70 -11.85 0.63 15.87
CA PHE A 70 -11.58 -0.75 16.33
C PHE A 70 -10.12 -0.97 16.77
N GLY A 71 -9.29 0.05 16.77
CA GLY A 71 -7.89 -0.01 17.16
C GLY A 71 -7.55 0.95 18.29
N ALA A 72 -6.32 0.87 18.84
CA ALA A 72 -5.85 1.75 19.90
C ALA A 72 -6.13 3.21 19.52
N GLY A 73 -7.19 3.77 20.14
CA GLY A 73 -7.77 5.06 19.83
C GLY A 73 -6.72 6.13 19.69
N SER A 74 -6.91 7.02 18.75
CA SER A 74 -6.11 8.24 18.65
C SER A 74 -6.18 8.98 19.99
N ARG A 75 -5.04 9.15 20.66
CA ARG A 75 -4.94 9.83 21.96
C ARG A 75 -5.45 11.29 21.95
N VAL A 76 -5.85 11.81 20.78
CA VAL A 76 -6.15 13.22 20.57
C VAL A 76 -7.64 13.53 20.37
N ALA A 77 -8.51 12.55 20.08
CA ALA A 77 -9.93 12.83 19.83
C ALA A 77 -10.86 11.92 20.62
N LYS A 78 -11.59 12.50 21.58
CA LYS A 78 -12.69 11.85 22.31
C LYS A 78 -13.98 11.75 21.50
N THR A 79 -14.05 12.25 20.28
CA THR A 79 -15.21 12.22 19.39
C THR A 79 -14.95 11.34 18.18
N ASN A 80 -15.86 10.43 17.86
CA ASN A 80 -15.79 9.58 16.67
C ASN A 80 -16.01 10.37 15.37
N THR A 81 -16.46 11.63 15.45
CA THR A 81 -16.71 12.49 14.29
C THR A 81 -15.43 13.15 13.80
N ARG A 82 -15.06 12.95 12.56
CA ARG A 82 -13.85 13.53 11.94
C ARG A 82 -14.14 14.11 10.57
N LYS A 83 -13.44 15.18 10.21
CA LYS A 83 -13.43 15.70 8.83
C LYS A 83 -12.71 14.71 7.91
N ILE A 84 -13.24 14.49 6.70
CA ILE A 84 -12.62 13.63 5.69
C ILE A 84 -11.18 14.09 5.40
N SER A 85 -10.94 15.40 5.31
CA SER A 85 -9.59 15.96 5.12
C SER A 85 -8.63 15.65 6.27
N ALA A 86 -9.10 15.55 7.51
CA ALA A 86 -8.28 15.15 8.66
C ALA A 86 -7.93 13.66 8.61
N VAL A 87 -8.89 12.82 8.21
CA VAL A 87 -8.66 11.39 7.95
C VAL A 87 -7.65 11.23 6.81
N ALA A 88 -7.82 11.96 5.72
CA ALA A 88 -6.91 11.92 4.56
C ALA A 88 -5.48 12.32 4.95
N LYS A 89 -5.29 13.43 5.67
CA LYS A 89 -3.97 13.88 6.14
C LYS A 89 -3.28 12.87 7.04
N GLY A 90 -4.03 12.19 7.92
CA GLY A 90 -3.49 11.20 8.85
C GLY A 90 -3.27 9.81 8.23
N SER A 91 -3.95 9.52 7.14
CA SER A 91 -4.02 8.15 6.63
C SER A 91 -3.42 7.94 5.25
N LEU A 92 -3.43 8.94 4.38
CA LEU A 92 -2.91 8.76 3.03
C LEU A 92 -1.37 8.81 3.03
N LYS A 93 -0.77 7.81 2.38
CA LYS A 93 0.67 7.81 2.15
C LYS A 93 1.03 8.87 1.10
N PRO A 94 2.23 9.46 1.16
CA PRO A 94 2.74 10.26 0.05
C PRO A 94 2.68 9.49 -1.27
N ALA A 95 2.31 10.19 -2.37
CA ALA A 95 2.12 9.60 -3.70
C ALA A 95 3.26 8.67 -4.13
N LYS A 96 4.52 9.09 -3.88
CA LYS A 96 5.73 8.31 -4.23
C LYS A 96 5.72 6.86 -3.72
N TYR A 97 5.14 6.60 -2.53
CA TYR A 97 5.08 5.25 -1.97
C TYR A 97 3.96 4.42 -2.60
N SER A 98 2.79 5.02 -2.85
CA SER A 98 1.70 4.36 -3.56
C SER A 98 2.10 4.05 -5.01
N GLN A 99 2.81 4.97 -5.68
CA GLN A 99 3.39 4.77 -7.01
C GLN A 99 4.47 3.68 -7.03
N LEU A 100 5.28 3.56 -5.96
CA LEU A 100 6.22 2.45 -5.84
C LEU A 100 5.47 1.11 -5.75
N LEU A 101 4.41 1.04 -4.94
CA LEU A 101 3.56 -0.16 -4.85
C LEU A 101 2.93 -0.51 -6.20
N PHE A 102 2.44 0.49 -6.93
CA PHE A 102 1.94 0.30 -8.30
C PHE A 102 3.00 -0.38 -9.17
N ARG A 103 4.23 0.17 -9.24
CA ARG A 103 5.32 -0.41 -10.04
C ARG A 103 5.70 -1.82 -9.61
N MET A 104 5.62 -2.12 -8.31
CA MET A 104 5.82 -3.49 -7.81
C MET A 104 4.76 -4.45 -8.36
N ILE A 105 3.49 -4.05 -8.32
CA ILE A 105 2.38 -4.86 -8.81
C ILE A 105 2.44 -5.02 -10.34
N ASP A 106 2.73 -3.94 -11.08
CA ASP A 106 2.91 -3.95 -12.53
C ASP A 106 4.03 -4.92 -12.93
N PHE A 107 5.17 -4.89 -12.21
CA PHE A 107 6.33 -5.71 -12.53
C PHE A 107 6.17 -7.18 -12.15
N TYR A 108 5.71 -7.47 -10.91
CA TYR A 108 5.60 -8.85 -10.40
C TYR A 108 4.29 -9.54 -10.79
N ALA A 109 3.30 -8.78 -11.24
CA ALA A 109 1.99 -9.25 -11.70
C ALA A 109 1.35 -10.32 -10.78
N PRO A 110 1.21 -10.10 -9.46
CA PRO A 110 0.54 -11.03 -8.56
C PRO A 110 -0.93 -11.19 -8.96
N LYS A 111 -1.48 -12.38 -8.79
CA LYS A 111 -2.90 -12.67 -9.10
C LYS A 111 -3.84 -12.24 -7.98
N GLN A 112 -3.37 -12.26 -6.74
CA GLN A 112 -4.15 -11.89 -5.56
C GLN A 112 -3.32 -10.98 -4.67
N ILE A 113 -3.96 -9.94 -4.14
CA ILE A 113 -3.34 -8.97 -3.25
C ILE A 113 -4.25 -8.81 -2.04
N ILE A 114 -3.68 -8.84 -0.85
CA ILE A 114 -4.40 -8.54 0.39
C ILE A 114 -3.88 -7.23 0.94
N GLU A 115 -4.79 -6.32 1.25
CA GLU A 115 -4.51 -5.07 1.94
C GLU A 115 -5.24 -5.03 3.28
N LEU A 116 -4.53 -4.67 4.36
CA LEU A 116 -5.10 -4.48 5.68
C LEU A 116 -5.16 -3.00 6.02
N GLY A 117 -6.38 -2.45 6.02
CA GLY A 117 -6.67 -1.04 6.20
C GLY A 117 -6.79 -0.30 4.86
N THR A 118 -7.96 -0.39 4.24
CA THR A 118 -8.32 0.32 3.00
C THR A 118 -8.23 1.83 3.18
N SER A 119 -8.72 2.33 4.34
CA SER A 119 -8.91 3.75 4.58
C SER A 119 -9.78 4.38 3.48
N LEU A 120 -9.37 5.52 2.93
CA LEU A 120 -10.09 6.20 1.84
C LEU A 120 -9.84 5.60 0.44
N GLY A 121 -9.21 4.43 0.34
CA GLY A 121 -9.10 3.63 -0.88
C GLY A 121 -8.02 4.07 -1.88
N ILE A 122 -7.20 5.07 -1.58
CA ILE A 122 -6.19 5.58 -2.53
C ILE A 122 -5.09 4.55 -2.82
N THR A 123 -4.54 3.88 -1.80
CA THR A 123 -3.53 2.84 -2.02
C THR A 123 -4.13 1.65 -2.77
N THR A 124 -5.34 1.22 -2.38
CA THR A 124 -6.10 0.18 -3.06
C THR A 124 -6.29 0.48 -4.54
N ALA A 125 -6.62 1.74 -4.88
CA ALA A 125 -6.77 2.18 -6.25
C ALA A 125 -5.48 2.03 -7.07
N TYR A 126 -4.32 2.37 -6.49
CA TYR A 126 -3.02 2.14 -7.12
C TYR A 126 -2.75 0.66 -7.37
N LEU A 127 -3.06 -0.21 -6.37
CA LEU A 127 -2.86 -1.65 -6.49
C LEU A 127 -3.76 -2.27 -7.59
N ALA A 128 -5.03 -1.89 -7.59
CA ALA A 128 -6.02 -2.40 -8.55
C ALA A 128 -5.74 -1.96 -9.98
N SER A 129 -5.35 -0.68 -10.16
CA SER A 129 -5.01 -0.14 -11.49
C SER A 129 -3.70 -0.72 -12.04
N ALA A 130 -2.77 -1.17 -11.19
CA ALA A 130 -1.48 -1.71 -11.64
C ALA A 130 -1.61 -3.08 -12.33
N ASN A 131 -2.59 -3.89 -11.93
CA ASN A 131 -2.89 -5.18 -12.55
C ASN A 131 -4.39 -5.44 -12.53
N PRO A 132 -5.14 -5.05 -13.58
CA PRO A 132 -6.59 -5.30 -13.66
C PRO A 132 -7.00 -6.77 -13.64
N ALA A 133 -6.07 -7.70 -13.93
CA ALA A 133 -6.32 -9.14 -13.87
C ALA A 133 -6.12 -9.73 -12.45
N ALA A 134 -5.63 -8.93 -11.50
CA ALA A 134 -5.48 -9.35 -10.11
C ALA A 134 -6.77 -9.07 -9.31
N THR A 135 -7.07 -9.89 -8.32
CA THR A 135 -8.08 -9.59 -7.31
C THR A 135 -7.43 -8.91 -6.11
N ILE A 136 -7.95 -7.77 -5.70
CA ILE A 136 -7.51 -7.02 -4.53
C ILE A 136 -8.54 -7.23 -3.42
N THR A 137 -8.20 -8.00 -2.40
CA THR A 137 -9.04 -8.09 -1.20
C THR A 137 -8.54 -7.12 -0.16
N THR A 138 -9.38 -6.17 0.25
CA THR A 138 -9.00 -5.12 1.21
C THR A 138 -9.99 -5.05 2.36
N PHE A 139 -9.51 -4.76 3.57
CA PHE A 139 -10.30 -4.77 4.79
C PHE A 139 -10.33 -3.38 5.41
N GLU A 140 -11.54 -2.91 5.78
CA GLU A 140 -11.71 -1.64 6.48
C GLU A 140 -12.68 -1.79 7.65
N GLY A 141 -12.25 -1.32 8.83
CA GLY A 141 -13.03 -1.45 10.05
C GLY A 141 -14.21 -0.49 10.12
N SER A 142 -14.06 0.73 9.61
CA SER A 142 -15.09 1.76 9.69
C SER A 142 -15.97 1.74 8.44
N THR A 143 -17.27 1.48 8.62
CA THR A 143 -18.26 1.47 7.52
C THR A 143 -18.29 2.80 6.76
N ALA A 144 -18.27 3.95 7.46
CA ALA A 144 -18.30 5.25 6.79
C ALA A 144 -17.04 5.50 5.93
N VAL A 145 -15.86 5.02 6.39
CA VAL A 145 -14.62 5.12 5.63
C VAL A 145 -14.63 4.16 4.44
N ALA A 146 -15.13 2.94 4.63
CA ALA A 146 -15.28 1.94 3.57
C ALA A 146 -16.22 2.42 2.45
N GLN A 147 -17.33 3.08 2.79
CA GLN A 147 -18.24 3.68 1.81
C GLN A 147 -17.56 4.73 0.93
N ILE A 148 -16.75 5.63 1.53
CA ILE A 148 -15.98 6.62 0.76
C ILE A 148 -14.97 5.91 -0.15
N ALA A 149 -14.28 4.88 0.35
CA ALA A 149 -13.34 4.12 -0.46
C ALA A 149 -14.06 3.46 -1.66
N GLY A 150 -15.22 2.84 -1.44
CA GLY A 150 -16.05 2.26 -2.48
C GLY A 150 -16.48 3.28 -3.55
N GLN A 151 -16.91 4.47 -3.14
CA GLN A 151 -17.22 5.56 -4.06
C GLN A 151 -16.01 5.98 -4.91
N ASN A 152 -14.84 6.10 -4.28
CA ASN A 152 -13.60 6.44 -4.99
C ASN A 152 -13.22 5.37 -6.01
N HIS A 153 -13.38 4.08 -5.66
CA HIS A 153 -13.12 2.97 -6.57
C HIS A 153 -14.10 2.98 -7.77
N GLN A 154 -15.37 3.25 -7.52
CA GLN A 154 -16.38 3.39 -8.58
C GLN A 154 -16.08 4.55 -9.52
N LEU A 155 -15.70 5.72 -8.99
CA LEU A 155 -15.29 6.89 -9.78
C LEU A 155 -14.10 6.59 -10.70
N LEU A 156 -13.22 5.68 -10.30
CA LEU A 156 -12.06 5.23 -11.07
C LEU A 156 -12.39 4.05 -12.01
N GLY A 157 -13.61 3.52 -11.98
CA GLY A 157 -14.02 2.36 -12.78
C GLY A 157 -13.32 1.06 -12.39
N LEU A 158 -12.88 0.91 -11.14
CA LEU A 158 -12.18 -0.27 -10.66
C LEU A 158 -13.16 -1.37 -10.27
N THR A 159 -13.05 -2.54 -10.90
CA THR A 159 -13.97 -3.67 -10.72
C THR A 159 -13.32 -4.90 -10.10
N ASN A 160 -12.02 -4.85 -9.84
CA ASN A 160 -11.21 -5.96 -9.34
C ASN A 160 -10.87 -5.83 -7.84
N ILE A 161 -11.75 -5.18 -7.07
CA ILE A 161 -11.57 -4.92 -5.65
C ILE A 161 -12.71 -5.56 -4.85
N ASP A 162 -12.34 -6.43 -3.91
CA ASP A 162 -13.22 -6.99 -2.88
C ASP A 162 -12.98 -6.25 -1.57
N LEU A 163 -13.85 -5.28 -1.25
CA LEU A 163 -13.76 -4.52 -0.01
C LEU A 163 -14.61 -5.21 1.07
N ILE A 164 -13.95 -5.65 2.12
CA ILE A 164 -14.56 -6.34 3.27
C ILE A 164 -14.62 -5.38 4.45
N GLU A 165 -15.85 -5.06 4.86
CA GLU A 165 -16.09 -4.22 6.03
C GLU A 165 -16.01 -5.01 7.32
N GLY A 166 -15.46 -4.39 8.37
CA GLY A 166 -15.38 -4.95 9.72
C GLY A 166 -13.97 -5.12 10.24
N ASN A 167 -13.88 -5.54 11.51
CA ASN A 167 -12.61 -5.73 12.19
C ASN A 167 -11.80 -6.84 11.49
N PHE A 168 -10.65 -6.49 10.95
CA PHE A 168 -9.80 -7.44 10.23
C PHE A 168 -9.23 -8.57 11.11
N ASP A 169 -9.14 -8.40 12.45
CA ASP A 169 -8.75 -9.46 13.37
C ASP A 169 -9.78 -10.60 13.38
N GLN A 170 -11.04 -10.31 13.03
CA GLN A 170 -12.13 -11.29 12.93
C GLN A 170 -12.30 -11.75 11.47
N GLN A 171 -12.29 -10.82 10.52
CA GLN A 171 -12.59 -11.09 9.11
C GLN A 171 -11.44 -11.83 8.39
N LEU A 172 -10.17 -11.46 8.67
CA LEU A 172 -9.02 -12.08 8.00
C LEU A 172 -8.87 -13.58 8.27
N PRO A 173 -9.00 -14.09 9.51
CA PRO A 173 -8.95 -15.54 9.75
C PRO A 173 -10.05 -16.31 9.03
N GLN A 174 -11.28 -15.76 8.97
CA GLN A 174 -12.41 -16.36 8.27
C GLN A 174 -12.15 -16.41 6.76
N TRP A 175 -11.69 -15.30 6.19
CA TRP A 175 -11.35 -15.20 4.78
C TRP A 175 -10.23 -16.19 4.41
N LEU A 176 -9.16 -16.29 5.23
CA LEU A 176 -8.06 -17.24 5.01
C LEU A 176 -8.51 -18.70 5.10
N ALA A 177 -9.48 -19.02 5.94
CA ALA A 177 -10.03 -20.37 6.04
C ALA A 177 -10.82 -20.79 4.78
N GLN A 178 -11.51 -19.84 4.15
CA GLN A 178 -12.29 -20.04 2.93
C GLN A 178 -11.42 -20.07 1.67
N ASN A 179 -10.31 -19.32 1.67
CA ASN A 179 -9.41 -19.16 0.53
C ASN A 179 -8.11 -19.99 0.72
N LYS A 180 -8.20 -21.30 0.53
CA LYS A 180 -7.12 -22.28 0.78
C LYS A 180 -5.94 -22.23 -0.20
N SER A 181 -6.02 -21.53 -1.30
CA SER A 181 -4.89 -21.36 -2.23
C SER A 181 -3.87 -20.41 -1.63
N PRO A 182 -2.56 -20.75 -1.62
CA PRO A 182 -1.54 -19.82 -1.17
C PRO A 182 -1.41 -18.69 -2.20
N PRO A 183 -1.96 -17.53 -1.97
CA PRO A 183 -1.79 -16.42 -2.88
C PRO A 183 -0.40 -15.84 -2.69
N ILE A 184 0.16 -15.30 -3.77
CA ILE A 184 1.30 -14.39 -3.65
C ILE A 184 0.75 -13.14 -2.99
N HIS A 185 0.95 -13.01 -1.69
CA HIS A 185 0.41 -11.91 -0.91
C HIS A 185 1.40 -10.76 -0.85
N LEU A 186 0.94 -9.58 -1.24
CA LEU A 186 1.50 -8.34 -0.77
C LEU A 186 0.59 -7.86 0.36
N SER A 187 0.97 -8.09 1.61
CA SER A 187 0.27 -7.50 2.75
C SER A 187 0.79 -6.09 2.98
N ILE A 188 -0.06 -5.10 2.70
CA ILE A 188 0.24 -3.70 2.97
C ILE A 188 -0.55 -3.30 4.21
N ARG A 189 0.16 -2.92 5.29
CA ARG A 189 -0.43 -2.55 6.55
C ARG A 189 -0.26 -1.06 6.83
N LYS A 190 -1.32 -0.43 7.34
CA LYS A 190 -1.22 0.79 8.14
C LYS A 190 -0.75 0.42 9.55
N ALA A 191 0.36 1.00 10.00
CA ALA A 191 0.99 0.70 11.27
C ALA A 191 0.18 1.31 12.44
N SER A 192 -0.83 0.63 12.96
CA SER A 192 -1.52 1.06 14.19
C SER A 192 -1.85 -0.06 15.19
N ALA A 193 -1.72 -1.32 14.84
CA ALA A 193 -1.94 -2.42 15.79
C ALA A 193 -1.05 -3.65 15.51
N PRO A 194 -0.59 -4.44 16.52
CA PRO A 194 0.16 -5.68 16.29
C PRO A 194 -0.75 -6.74 15.66
N LEU A 195 -0.24 -7.48 14.66
CA LEU A 195 -0.94 -8.63 14.10
C LEU A 195 -1.01 -9.74 15.16
N PRO A 196 -2.12 -10.49 15.26
CA PRO A 196 -2.15 -11.68 16.07
C PRO A 196 -1.05 -12.65 15.61
N ALA A 197 -0.30 -13.22 16.56
CA ALA A 197 0.92 -14.03 16.27
C ALA A 197 0.68 -15.21 15.30
N LYS A 198 -0.57 -15.71 15.19
CA LYS A 198 -0.96 -16.75 14.24
C LYS A 198 -1.06 -16.22 12.80
N ALA A 199 -1.48 -14.97 12.59
CA ALA A 199 -1.58 -14.36 11.25
C ALA A 199 -0.21 -14.03 10.67
N VAL A 200 0.77 -13.66 11.51
CA VAL A 200 2.16 -13.37 11.09
C VAL A 200 2.84 -14.60 10.48
N LYS A 201 2.53 -15.81 10.97
CA LYS A 201 3.13 -17.06 10.43
C LYS A 201 2.60 -17.43 9.03
N GLN A 202 1.44 -16.90 8.62
CA GLN A 202 0.83 -17.18 7.31
C GLN A 202 1.06 -16.05 6.29
N CYS A 203 1.40 -14.84 6.74
CA CYS A 203 1.74 -13.71 5.87
C CYS A 203 3.24 -13.67 5.59
N HIS A 204 3.80 -14.69 4.99
CA HIS A 204 5.11 -14.61 4.37
C HIS A 204 4.97 -13.96 3.00
N ILE A 205 5.78 -12.91 2.75
CA ILE A 205 6.05 -12.42 1.40
C ILE A 205 6.81 -13.53 0.67
N ALA A 206 6.09 -14.50 0.12
CA ALA A 206 6.64 -15.47 -0.80
C ALA A 206 6.64 -14.82 -2.19
N MET A 207 7.52 -13.85 -2.42
CA MET A 207 7.88 -13.46 -3.78
C MET A 207 8.67 -14.62 -4.38
N ARG A 208 7.99 -15.59 -4.97
CA ARG A 208 8.64 -16.48 -5.93
C ARG A 208 8.81 -15.66 -7.21
N PRO A 209 10.03 -15.50 -7.72
CA PRO A 209 10.22 -14.92 -9.03
C PRO A 209 9.46 -15.82 -10.01
N ALA A 210 8.45 -15.28 -10.70
CA ALA A 210 7.96 -15.86 -11.92
C ALA A 210 9.10 -15.71 -12.93
N PHE A 211 9.91 -16.73 -13.04
CA PHE A 211 10.90 -16.86 -14.10
C PHE A 211 10.11 -16.88 -15.41
N ARG A 212 10.06 -15.73 -16.10
CA ARG A 212 9.67 -15.68 -17.50
C ARG A 212 10.89 -16.09 -18.30
N PRO A 213 10.92 -17.30 -18.91
CA PRO A 213 11.96 -17.62 -19.88
C PRO A 213 11.70 -16.73 -21.12
N GLY A 214 12.67 -15.90 -21.46
CA GLY A 214 12.96 -15.27 -22.71
C GLY A 214 11.82 -14.97 -23.68
N SER A 215 11.54 -13.67 -23.86
CA SER A 215 11.21 -13.18 -25.18
C SER A 215 12.44 -12.36 -25.65
N ARG A 216 13.09 -12.94 -26.64
CA ARG A 216 14.13 -12.31 -27.44
C ARG A 216 13.57 -11.07 -28.15
#